data_a9350b8ba7d9b731b1d12d1db800f147
#
_entry.id   a9350b8ba7d9b731b1d12d1db800f147
#
_cell.length_a   1.000
_cell.length_b   1.000
_cell.length_c   1.000
_cell.angle_alpha   90.00
_cell.angle_beta   90.00
_cell.angle_gamma   90.00
#
_symmetry.space_group_name_H-M   'P 1'
#
loop_
_entity.id
_entity.type
_entity.pdbx_description
1 polymer ?
#
loop_
_entity_poly.entity_id
_entity_poly.type
_entity_poly.pdbx_seq_one_letter_code
_entity_poly.pdbx_strand_id
1 'polypeptide(L)'
;MVPELVKPIEILLIEDNPGDVRLTMEALKEAKVVNHLTVLKDGEEALTYLRRQGPYAHATRPHLILLDLNLPRKDGREVLAQIKAEEPLKRIPVVVLTTSEDEQDVLKSYNLHANCYITKPVDLDQFIRVVRSIEDFWLGIVVLPVPPQNGAR
;
A
#
# COMPACT_ATOMS: atom_id res chain seq x y z
N MET A 1 -13.30 -6.04 22.97
CA MET A 1 -12.13 -5.19 23.24
C MET A 1 -10.96 -5.60 22.38
N VAL A 2 -10.27 -4.62 21.87
CA VAL A 2 -9.07 -4.90 21.07
C VAL A 2 -7.89 -5.13 21.99
N PRO A 3 -7.20 -6.25 21.85
CA PRO A 3 -6.02 -6.47 22.67
C PRO A 3 -4.97 -5.37 22.47
N GLU A 4 -4.28 -5.02 23.52
CA GLU A 4 -3.26 -4.00 23.44
C GLU A 4 -2.14 -4.36 22.48
N LEU A 5 -1.95 -5.66 22.25
CA LEU A 5 -0.90 -6.12 21.35
C LEU A 5 -1.23 -5.92 19.89
N VAL A 6 -2.51 -5.73 19.58
CA VAL A 6 -2.93 -5.53 18.20
C VAL A 6 -2.76 -4.07 17.83
N LYS A 7 -1.84 -3.80 16.93
CA LYS A 7 -1.57 -2.45 16.47
C LYS A 7 -2.00 -2.30 15.03
N PRO A 8 -2.55 -1.14 14.65
CA PRO A 8 -2.91 -0.95 13.25
C PRO A 8 -1.66 -0.94 12.38
N ILE A 9 -1.79 -1.47 11.19
CA ILE A 9 -0.71 -1.32 10.22
C ILE A 9 -0.81 0.05 9.58
N GLU A 10 0.35 0.61 9.30
CA GLU A 10 0.42 1.92 8.64
C GLU A 10 0.44 1.70 7.14
N ILE A 11 -0.55 2.23 6.45
CA ILE A 11 -0.66 2.10 5.00
C ILE A 11 -0.62 3.49 4.38
N LEU A 12 0.24 3.66 3.39
CA LEU A 12 0.27 4.88 2.61
C LEU A 12 -0.37 4.60 1.26
N LEU A 13 -1.43 5.33 0.94
CA LEU A 13 -2.10 5.24 -0.35
C LEU A 13 -1.76 6.50 -1.15
N ILE A 14 -1.12 6.31 -2.30
CA ILE A 14 -0.76 7.41 -3.19
C ILE A 14 -1.70 7.36 -4.37
N GLU A 15 -2.72 8.22 -4.34
CA GLU A 15 -3.85 8.15 -5.26
C GLU A 15 -4.55 9.50 -5.31
N ASP A 16 -4.77 10.05 -6.49
CA ASP A 16 -5.42 11.35 -6.62
C ASP A 16 -6.91 11.27 -6.96
N ASN A 17 -7.42 10.11 -7.34
CA ASN A 17 -8.82 9.95 -7.70
C ASN A 17 -9.66 9.63 -6.47
N PRO A 18 -10.61 10.51 -6.09
CA PRO A 18 -11.39 10.29 -4.87
C PRO A 18 -12.21 9.01 -4.88
N GLY A 19 -12.71 8.61 -6.05
CA GLY A 19 -13.48 7.37 -6.16
C GLY A 19 -12.63 6.15 -5.89
N ASP A 20 -11.41 6.14 -6.43
CA ASP A 20 -10.49 5.04 -6.21
C ASP A 20 -10.02 5.00 -4.76
N VAL A 21 -9.82 6.16 -4.14
CA VAL A 21 -9.49 6.21 -2.71
C VAL A 21 -10.59 5.54 -1.90
N ARG A 22 -11.84 5.88 -2.22
CA ARG A 22 -12.98 5.33 -1.48
C ARG A 22 -13.09 3.82 -1.64
N LEU A 23 -12.90 3.32 -2.85
CA LEU A 23 -12.96 1.88 -3.10
C LEU A 23 -11.87 1.15 -2.32
N THR A 24 -10.68 1.71 -2.29
CA THR A 24 -9.58 1.12 -1.53
C THR A 24 -9.90 1.11 -0.04
N MET A 25 -10.44 2.21 0.48
CA MET A 25 -10.81 2.27 1.88
C MET A 25 -11.86 1.24 2.23
N GLU A 26 -12.84 1.04 1.35
CA GLU A 26 -13.89 0.06 1.58
C GLU A 26 -13.35 -1.37 1.55
N ALA A 27 -12.41 -1.65 0.63
CA ALA A 27 -11.80 -2.96 0.58
C ALA A 27 -11.03 -3.28 1.85
N LEU A 28 -10.30 -2.30 2.37
CA LEU A 28 -9.57 -2.47 3.62
C LEU A 28 -10.52 -2.74 4.79
N LYS A 29 -11.63 -2.01 4.82
CA LYS A 29 -12.61 -2.17 5.87
C LYS A 29 -13.25 -3.55 5.82
N GLU A 30 -13.62 -4.01 4.63
CA GLU A 30 -14.25 -5.31 4.47
C GLU A 30 -13.28 -6.44 4.80
N ALA A 31 -12.01 -6.26 4.53
CA ALA A 31 -11.00 -7.26 4.88
C ALA A 31 -10.73 -7.31 6.37
N LYS A 32 -11.29 -6.38 7.13
CA LYS A 32 -11.13 -6.32 8.60
C LYS A 32 -9.68 -6.19 9.03
N VAL A 33 -8.89 -5.52 8.21
CA VAL A 33 -7.51 -5.21 8.54
C VAL A 33 -7.50 -3.95 9.40
N VAL A 34 -6.97 -4.05 10.60
CA VAL A 34 -6.86 -2.89 11.46
C VAL A 34 -5.72 -2.03 10.89
N ASN A 35 -6.08 -0.86 10.38
CA ASN A 35 -5.10 -0.05 9.67
C ASN A 35 -5.28 1.44 9.97
N HIS A 36 -4.19 2.16 9.77
CA HIS A 36 -4.19 3.61 9.76
C HIS A 36 -3.78 4.03 8.35
N LEU A 37 -4.70 4.63 7.62
CA LEU A 37 -4.48 4.95 6.21
C LEU A 37 -4.16 6.43 6.04
N THR A 38 -3.03 6.72 5.41
CA THR A 38 -2.67 8.07 5.01
C THR A 38 -2.80 8.15 3.49
N VAL A 39 -3.51 9.17 3.00
CA VAL A 39 -3.72 9.35 1.57
C VAL A 39 -2.98 10.58 1.11
N LEU A 40 -2.11 10.42 0.11
CA LEU A 40 -1.42 11.53 -0.53
C LEU A 40 -1.76 11.52 -2.01
N LYS A 41 -1.86 12.70 -2.60
CA LYS A 41 -2.45 12.83 -3.93
C LYS A 41 -1.46 13.00 -5.06
N ASP A 42 -0.19 13.19 -4.77
CA ASP A 42 0.81 13.29 -5.83
C ASP A 42 2.12 12.65 -5.41
N GLY A 43 2.94 12.33 -6.42
CA GLY A 43 4.15 11.57 -6.20
C GLY A 43 5.24 12.35 -5.48
N GLU A 44 5.32 13.65 -5.69
CA GLU A 44 6.35 14.44 -5.01
C GLU A 44 6.06 14.54 -3.53
N GLU A 45 4.80 14.78 -3.19
CA GLU A 45 4.42 14.84 -1.79
C GLU A 45 4.65 13.50 -1.10
N ALA A 46 4.37 12.41 -1.82
CA ALA A 46 4.58 11.08 -1.27
C ALA A 46 6.04 10.84 -0.94
N LEU A 47 6.95 11.24 -1.82
CA LEU A 47 8.38 11.06 -1.53
C LEU A 47 8.83 11.93 -0.38
N THR A 48 8.33 13.16 -0.29
CA THR A 48 8.62 14.04 0.85
C THR A 48 8.17 13.39 2.16
N TYR A 49 6.97 12.81 2.14
CA TYR A 49 6.42 12.12 3.29
C TYR A 49 7.29 10.91 3.69
N LEU A 50 7.64 10.08 2.70
CA LEU A 50 8.43 8.88 2.97
C LEU A 50 9.83 9.21 3.46
N ARG A 51 10.39 10.30 2.99
CA ARG A 51 11.71 10.76 3.41
C ARG A 51 11.69 11.53 4.72
N ARG A 52 10.50 11.75 5.27
CA ARG A 52 10.31 12.48 6.52
C ARG A 52 10.89 13.88 6.45
N GLN A 53 10.62 14.58 5.37
CA GLN A 53 11.14 15.93 5.15
C GLN A 53 10.05 16.96 5.35
N GLY A 54 10.46 18.20 5.65
CA GLY A 54 9.54 19.32 5.79
C GLY A 54 8.46 19.07 6.81
N PRO A 55 7.19 19.27 6.43
CA PRO A 55 6.09 19.08 7.37
C PRO A 55 5.92 17.63 7.82
N TYR A 56 6.62 16.70 7.20
CA TYR A 56 6.49 15.27 7.51
C TYR A 56 7.65 14.74 8.35
N ALA A 57 8.36 15.63 9.04
CA ALA A 57 9.53 15.22 9.83
C ALA A 57 9.21 14.13 10.86
N HIS A 58 7.97 14.10 11.35
CA HIS A 58 7.58 13.12 12.36
C HIS A 58 6.62 12.06 11.82
N ALA A 59 6.52 11.93 10.50
CA ALA A 59 5.64 10.94 9.90
C ALA A 59 6.09 9.53 10.22
N THR A 60 5.12 8.65 10.43
CA THR A 60 5.40 7.23 10.64
C THR A 60 5.69 6.58 9.30
N ARG A 61 6.76 5.78 9.25
CA ARG A 61 7.07 5.07 8.02
C ARG A 61 6.04 3.97 7.80
N PRO A 62 5.45 3.87 6.60
CA PRO A 62 4.40 2.88 6.39
C PRO A 62 4.92 1.46 6.33
N HIS A 63 4.05 0.52 6.65
CA HIS A 63 4.32 -0.89 6.50
C HIS A 63 3.99 -1.37 5.09
N LEU A 64 3.16 -0.63 4.37
CA LEU A 64 2.70 -1.01 3.03
C LEU A 64 2.41 0.26 2.26
N ILE A 65 2.81 0.28 0.99
CA ILE A 65 2.50 1.38 0.08
C ILE A 65 1.60 0.86 -1.03
N LEU A 66 0.47 1.54 -1.23
CA LEU A 66 -0.42 1.30 -2.37
C LEU A 66 -0.21 2.47 -3.31
N LEU A 67 0.27 2.21 -4.51
CA LEU A 67 0.74 3.24 -5.42
C LEU A 67 0.01 3.21 -6.75
N ASP A 68 -0.73 4.29 -7.05
CA ASP A 68 -1.32 4.48 -8.37
C ASP A 68 -0.22 4.91 -9.34
N LEU A 69 -0.23 4.37 -10.53
CA LEU A 69 0.75 4.75 -11.54
C LEU A 69 0.45 6.11 -12.16
N ASN A 70 -0.81 6.48 -12.26
CA ASN A 70 -1.21 7.70 -12.98
C ASN A 70 -1.41 8.86 -12.02
N LEU A 71 -0.32 9.45 -11.60
CA LEU A 71 -0.33 10.53 -10.62
C LEU A 71 0.03 11.86 -11.26
N PRO A 72 -0.48 12.97 -10.69
CA PRO A 72 -0.05 14.29 -11.14
C PRO A 72 1.39 14.58 -10.71
N ARG A 73 2.02 15.47 -11.40
CA ARG A 73 3.37 15.99 -11.17
C ARG A 73 4.45 14.96 -11.34
N LYS A 74 4.51 13.95 -10.50
CA LYS A 74 5.53 12.92 -10.62
C LYS A 74 4.85 11.59 -10.88
N ASP A 75 5.17 10.99 -12.01
CA ASP A 75 4.60 9.72 -12.43
C ASP A 75 4.85 8.63 -11.39
N GLY A 76 3.88 7.74 -11.23
CA GLY A 76 4.00 6.64 -10.28
C GLY A 76 5.19 5.73 -10.57
N ARG A 77 5.59 5.60 -11.84
CA ARG A 77 6.77 4.79 -12.18
C ARG A 77 8.03 5.40 -11.61
N GLU A 78 8.14 6.73 -11.66
CA GLU A 78 9.28 7.41 -11.06
C GLU A 78 9.27 7.27 -9.54
N VAL A 79 8.09 7.38 -8.93
CA VAL A 79 7.98 7.21 -7.48
C VAL A 79 8.45 5.81 -7.09
N LEU A 80 7.98 4.80 -7.81
CA LEU A 80 8.38 3.41 -7.53
C LEU A 80 9.89 3.24 -7.66
N ALA A 81 10.47 3.77 -8.73
CA ALA A 81 11.91 3.66 -8.95
C ALA A 81 12.68 4.31 -7.80
N GLN A 82 12.25 5.47 -7.35
CA GLN A 82 12.95 6.15 -6.26
C GLN A 82 12.78 5.44 -4.92
N ILE A 83 11.59 4.91 -4.65
CA ILE A 83 11.38 4.12 -3.45
C ILE A 83 12.33 2.92 -3.42
N LYS A 84 12.45 2.23 -4.53
CA LYS A 84 13.26 1.00 -4.58
C LYS A 84 14.76 1.29 -4.67
N ALA A 85 15.15 2.53 -4.91
CA ALA A 85 16.56 2.92 -4.94
C ALA A 85 17.10 3.39 -3.60
N GLU A 86 16.24 3.74 -2.65
CA GLU A 86 16.69 4.32 -1.37
C GLU A 86 16.64 3.28 -0.27
N GLU A 87 17.76 3.14 0.44
CA GLU A 87 17.92 2.09 1.44
C GLU A 87 16.78 2.01 2.46
N PRO A 88 16.42 3.12 3.11
CA PRO A 88 15.37 3.00 4.13
C PRO A 88 14.01 2.67 3.55
N LEU A 89 13.77 2.94 2.27
CA LEU A 89 12.46 2.79 1.67
C LEU A 89 12.30 1.52 0.87
N LYS A 90 13.38 0.99 0.34
CA LYS A 90 13.28 -0.14 -0.61
C LYS A 90 12.72 -1.41 0.03
N ARG A 91 12.74 -1.51 1.34
CA ARG A 91 12.21 -2.68 2.03
C ARG A 91 10.71 -2.65 2.24
N ILE A 92 10.09 -1.48 2.05
CA ILE A 92 8.65 -1.36 2.23
C ILE A 92 7.97 -2.01 1.04
N PRO A 93 7.05 -2.97 1.27
CA PRO A 93 6.31 -3.56 0.17
C PRO A 93 5.49 -2.52 -0.57
N VAL A 94 5.50 -2.59 -1.89
CA VAL A 94 4.72 -1.69 -2.74
C VAL A 94 3.78 -2.51 -3.60
N VAL A 95 2.51 -2.20 -3.52
CA VAL A 95 1.48 -2.77 -4.37
C VAL A 95 1.08 -1.69 -5.36
N VAL A 96 1.23 -1.98 -6.63
CA VAL A 96 0.92 -1.02 -7.69
C VAL A 96 -0.54 -1.16 -8.11
N LEU A 97 -1.25 -0.04 -8.16
CA LEU A 97 -2.62 0.01 -8.63
C LEU A 97 -2.58 0.48 -10.09
N THR A 98 -3.12 -0.31 -10.98
CA THR A 98 -3.02 -0.05 -12.41
C THR A 98 -4.35 -0.28 -13.09
N THR A 99 -4.59 0.42 -14.21
CA THR A 99 -5.83 0.25 -14.97
C THR A 99 -5.74 -0.86 -16.00
N SER A 100 -4.54 -1.38 -16.28
CA SER A 100 -4.40 -2.39 -17.32
C SER A 100 -3.21 -3.31 -17.06
N GLU A 101 -3.29 -4.52 -17.63
CA GLU A 101 -2.18 -5.46 -17.58
C GLU A 101 -1.00 -4.99 -18.42
N ASP A 102 -1.27 -4.17 -19.44
CA ASP A 102 -0.19 -3.63 -20.26
C ASP A 102 0.75 -2.77 -19.43
N GLU A 103 0.20 -2.00 -18.49
CA GLU A 103 1.04 -1.21 -17.59
C GLU A 103 1.90 -2.09 -16.70
N GLN A 104 1.38 -3.24 -16.28
CA GLN A 104 2.16 -4.19 -15.51
C GLN A 104 3.34 -4.72 -16.30
N ASP A 105 3.11 -5.04 -17.57
CA ASP A 105 4.17 -5.53 -18.44
C ASP A 105 5.25 -4.48 -18.67
N VAL A 106 4.85 -3.22 -18.82
CA VAL A 106 5.82 -2.14 -18.97
C VAL A 106 6.71 -2.04 -17.74
N LEU A 107 6.11 -2.09 -16.55
CA LEU A 107 6.90 -2.02 -15.33
C LEU A 107 7.89 -3.16 -15.22
N LYS A 108 7.46 -4.36 -15.58
CA LYS A 108 8.35 -5.52 -15.56
C LYS A 108 9.50 -5.37 -16.54
N SER A 109 9.23 -4.81 -17.72
CA SER A 109 10.25 -4.65 -18.73
C SER A 109 11.32 -3.64 -18.32
N TYR A 110 10.98 -2.68 -17.48
CA TYR A 110 11.95 -1.72 -16.96
C TYR A 110 12.57 -2.16 -15.65
N ASN A 111 12.28 -3.38 -15.24
CA ASN A 111 12.84 -3.95 -14.03
C ASN A 111 12.54 -3.10 -12.79
N LEU A 112 11.34 -2.53 -12.75
CA LEU A 112 10.87 -1.81 -11.58
C LEU A 112 10.15 -2.80 -10.67
N HIS A 113 10.66 -2.95 -9.47
CA HIS A 113 10.21 -4.02 -8.58
C HIS A 113 9.06 -3.58 -7.70
N ALA A 114 7.84 -3.92 -8.09
CA ALA A 114 6.71 -3.88 -7.18
C ALA A 114 6.52 -5.27 -6.60
N ASN A 115 5.99 -5.34 -5.41
CA ASN A 115 5.73 -6.63 -4.79
C ASN A 115 4.52 -7.30 -5.44
N CYS A 116 3.49 -6.54 -5.74
CA CYS A 116 2.27 -7.05 -6.36
C CYS A 116 1.60 -5.97 -7.17
N TYR A 117 0.60 -6.39 -7.94
CA TYR A 117 -0.20 -5.48 -8.76
C TYR A 117 -1.67 -5.75 -8.51
N ILE A 118 -2.46 -4.68 -8.47
CA ILE A 118 -3.91 -4.78 -8.41
C ILE A 118 -4.47 -3.99 -9.57
N THR A 119 -5.34 -4.63 -10.35
CA THR A 119 -6.04 -3.96 -11.44
C THR A 119 -7.23 -3.20 -10.86
N LYS A 120 -7.32 -1.92 -11.17
CA LYS A 120 -8.46 -1.12 -10.72
C LYS A 120 -9.74 -1.54 -11.42
N PRO A 121 -10.89 -1.45 -10.77
CA PRO A 121 -11.09 -0.95 -9.41
C PRO A 121 -10.65 -1.96 -8.36
N VAL A 122 -10.16 -1.43 -7.23
CA VAL A 122 -9.73 -2.29 -6.13
C VAL A 122 -10.96 -2.93 -5.50
N ASP A 123 -10.92 -4.24 -5.35
CA ASP A 123 -11.99 -4.95 -4.68
C ASP A 123 -11.43 -5.87 -3.60
N LEU A 124 -12.32 -6.39 -2.78
CA LEU A 124 -11.94 -7.20 -1.64
C LEU A 124 -11.15 -8.45 -2.03
N ASP A 125 -11.62 -9.15 -3.06
CA ASP A 125 -10.97 -10.41 -3.44
C ASP A 125 -9.56 -10.20 -3.93
N GLN A 126 -9.34 -9.19 -4.77
CA GLN A 126 -7.99 -8.84 -5.22
C GLN A 126 -7.10 -8.48 -4.05
N PHE A 127 -7.63 -7.65 -3.16
CA PHE A 127 -6.85 -7.18 -2.03
C PHE A 127 -6.42 -8.34 -1.14
N ILE A 128 -7.33 -9.25 -0.85
CA ILE A 128 -7.01 -10.41 -0.01
C ILE A 128 -5.96 -11.29 -0.65
N ARG A 129 -6.07 -11.52 -1.97
CA ARG A 129 -5.06 -12.33 -2.67
C ARG A 129 -3.68 -11.70 -2.59
N VAL A 130 -3.62 -10.37 -2.77
CA VAL A 130 -2.36 -9.65 -2.69
C VAL A 130 -1.77 -9.72 -1.29
N VAL A 131 -2.61 -9.50 -0.29
CA VAL A 131 -2.17 -9.58 1.10
C VAL A 131 -1.53 -10.94 1.38
N ARG A 132 -2.17 -12.01 0.93
CA ARG A 132 -1.65 -13.34 1.16
C ARG A 132 -0.36 -13.63 0.42
N SER A 133 -0.14 -12.95 -0.70
CA SER A 133 1.10 -13.16 -1.46
C SER A 133 2.30 -12.51 -0.80
N ILE A 134 2.08 -11.64 0.18
CA ILE A 134 3.15 -11.03 0.96
C ILE A 134 3.15 -11.64 2.35
N GLU A 135 3.03 -12.96 2.41
CA GLU A 135 2.71 -13.60 3.68
C GLU A 135 3.77 -13.44 4.76
N ASP A 136 5.06 -13.42 4.39
CA ASP A 136 6.10 -13.24 5.38
C ASP A 136 5.96 -11.93 6.13
N PHE A 137 5.63 -10.89 5.39
CA PHE A 137 5.37 -9.58 5.95
C PHE A 137 4.09 -9.60 6.75
N TRP A 138 3.05 -10.18 6.17
CA TRP A 138 1.71 -10.12 6.73
C TRP A 138 1.49 -11.03 7.92
N LEU A 139 2.30 -12.09 8.06
CA LEU A 139 2.18 -12.95 9.21
C LEU A 139 2.29 -12.19 10.52
N GLY A 140 3.18 -11.21 10.55
CA GLY A 140 3.36 -10.44 11.76
C GLY A 140 2.36 -9.31 11.93
N ILE A 141 1.55 -9.03 10.92
CA ILE A 141 0.70 -7.86 10.95
C ILE A 141 -0.77 -8.21 10.76
N VAL A 142 -1.09 -8.89 9.66
CA VAL A 142 -2.49 -9.15 9.34
C VAL A 142 -3.10 -10.22 10.20
N VAL A 143 -2.33 -11.21 10.57
CA VAL A 143 -2.84 -12.28 11.41
C VAL A 143 -3.39 -11.75 12.72
N LEU A 144 -2.76 -10.70 13.25
CA LEU A 144 -3.16 -10.16 14.52
C LEU A 144 -4.57 -9.60 14.54
N PRO A 145 -4.99 -8.88 13.50
CA PRO A 145 -6.36 -8.34 13.52
C PRO A 145 -7.43 -9.36 13.24
N VAL A 146 -7.06 -10.52 12.72
CA VAL A 146 -8.05 -11.53 12.36
C VAL A 146 -8.26 -12.46 13.53
N PRO A 147 -9.43 -12.41 14.18
CA PRO A 147 -9.65 -13.29 15.32
C PRO A 147 -9.73 -14.72 14.84
N PRO A 148 -9.35 -15.62 15.66
CA PRO A 148 -9.58 -17.03 15.40
C PRO A 148 -11.05 -17.23 15.40
N GLN A 149 -11.56 -17.64 14.48
CA GLN A 149 -12.87 -17.63 14.37
C GLN A 149 -13.67 -18.32 15.19
N ASN A 150 -13.91 -18.29 15.45
CA ASN A 150 -14.35 -18.83 16.08
C ASN A 150 -14.33 -18.95 16.97
N GLY A 151 -14.23 -18.65 16.92
CA GLY A 151 -14.04 -18.69 17.73
C GLY A 151 -13.48 -19.48 18.25
N ALA A 152 -13.24 -19.90 17.94
CA ALA A 152 -12.69 -20.63 18.53
C ALA A 152 -11.55 -20.78 18.38
N ARG A 153 -11.08 -20.84 18.33
CA ARG A 153 -10.35 -21.06 18.31
C ARG A 153 -10.04 -21.01 18.78
#